data_529c6cd74979fad6450ca0c2e8ae98cf
#
_entry.id   529c6cd74979fad6450ca0c2e8ae98cf
#
_cell.length_a   1.000
_cell.length_b   1.000
_cell.length_c   1.000
_cell.angle_alpha   90.00
_cell.angle_beta   90.00
_cell.angle_gamma   90.00
#
_symmetry.space_group_name_H-M   'P 1'
#
loop_
_entity.id
_entity.type
_entity.pdbx_description
1 polymer ?
#
loop_
_entity_poly.entity_id
_entity_poly.type
_entity_poly.pdbx_seq_one_letter_code
_entity_poly.pdbx_strand_id
1 'polypeptide(L)'
;VQAGQLLARLDASDYRLGADAARAQVAAATTQRDLAAADVRRYSQLKAQNFISGAELERREATLKSAQATLDQAKAQLASQSNQESYAQLLADVPGVVTGIDAEPGQVVSAGSPVVRIAQDGPRDVVFVVPEDKRGAIRVGQKVNVRPWSAGMQPLQGQVREVAASADP
;
A
#
# COMPACT_ATOMS: atom_id res chain seq x y z
N VAL A 1 6.93 -0.39 -18.22
CA VAL A 1 6.11 0.33 -17.22
C VAL A 1 6.99 1.17 -16.32
N GLN A 2 6.44 2.24 -15.79
CA GLN A 2 7.12 3.11 -14.82
C GLN A 2 6.51 2.88 -13.43
N ALA A 3 7.28 3.17 -12.38
CA ALA A 3 6.76 3.14 -11.02
C ALA A 3 5.56 4.09 -10.88
N GLY A 4 4.48 3.63 -10.22
CA GLY A 4 3.21 4.35 -10.10
C GLY A 4 2.28 4.26 -11.31
N GLN A 5 2.69 3.60 -12.39
CA GLN A 5 1.83 3.40 -13.56
C GLN A 5 0.68 2.45 -13.23
N LEU A 6 -0.56 2.82 -13.59
CA LEU A 6 -1.74 1.97 -13.43
C LEU A 6 -1.64 0.74 -14.35
N LEU A 7 -1.72 -0.44 -13.77
CA LEU A 7 -1.66 -1.74 -14.45
C LEU A 7 -3.03 -2.38 -14.60
N ALA A 8 -3.81 -2.37 -13.53
CA ALA A 8 -5.15 -2.94 -13.51
C ALA A 8 -6.04 -2.19 -12.53
N ARG A 9 -7.36 -2.35 -12.68
CA ARG A 9 -8.36 -1.80 -11.78
C ARG A 9 -9.38 -2.87 -11.45
N LEU A 10 -9.65 -3.03 -10.16
CA LEU A 10 -10.79 -3.81 -9.67
C LEU A 10 -12.07 -2.96 -9.72
N ASP A 11 -13.21 -3.60 -9.74
CA ASP A 11 -14.48 -2.91 -9.49
C ASP A 11 -14.49 -2.39 -8.04
N ALA A 12 -14.48 -1.07 -7.90
CA ALA A 12 -14.42 -0.38 -6.62
C ALA A 12 -15.77 0.14 -6.16
N SER A 13 -16.87 -0.26 -6.79
CA SER A 13 -18.20 0.29 -6.52
C SER A 13 -18.58 0.18 -5.05
N ASP A 14 -18.44 -0.99 -4.45
CA ASP A 14 -18.78 -1.23 -3.04
C ASP A 14 -17.83 -0.47 -2.09
N TYR A 15 -16.53 -0.40 -2.41
CA TYR A 15 -15.56 0.36 -1.62
C TYR A 15 -15.86 1.86 -1.63
N ARG A 16 -16.29 2.41 -2.77
CA ARG A 16 -16.73 3.82 -2.89
C ARG A 16 -17.94 4.09 -2.05
N LEU A 17 -18.96 3.24 -2.13
CA LEU A 17 -20.17 3.37 -1.29
C LEU A 17 -19.80 3.31 0.20
N GLY A 18 -18.92 2.43 0.61
CA GLY A 18 -18.41 2.37 1.97
C GLY A 18 -17.68 3.64 2.41
N ALA A 19 -16.81 4.19 1.55
CA ALA A 19 -16.10 5.45 1.81
C ALA A 19 -17.07 6.65 1.88
N ASP A 20 -18.10 6.70 1.02
CA ASP A 20 -19.10 7.76 1.03
C ASP A 20 -19.96 7.71 2.30
N ALA A 21 -20.37 6.52 2.74
CA ALA A 21 -21.06 6.34 4.02
C ALA A 21 -20.20 6.81 5.19
N ALA A 22 -18.90 6.46 5.20
CA ALA A 22 -17.97 6.91 6.24
C ALA A 22 -17.74 8.43 6.20
N ARG A 23 -17.73 9.08 5.03
CA ARG A 23 -17.69 10.56 4.90
C ARG A 23 -18.92 11.21 5.52
N ALA A 24 -20.10 10.66 5.27
CA ALA A 24 -21.33 11.15 5.90
C ALA A 24 -21.27 11.04 7.43
N GLN A 25 -20.72 9.94 7.94
CA GLN A 25 -20.52 9.75 9.39
C GLN A 25 -19.57 10.81 9.97
N VAL A 26 -18.45 11.11 9.29
CA VAL A 26 -17.52 12.18 9.69
C VAL A 26 -18.24 13.54 9.71
N ALA A 27 -19.07 13.85 8.71
CA ALA A 27 -19.83 15.10 8.65
C ALA A 27 -20.79 15.22 9.83
N ALA A 28 -21.53 14.16 10.16
CA ALA A 28 -22.44 14.13 11.30
C ALA A 28 -21.68 14.31 12.63
N ALA A 29 -20.58 13.58 12.85
CA ALA A 29 -19.76 13.69 14.05
C ALA A 29 -19.09 15.09 14.17
N THR A 30 -18.72 15.71 13.05
CA THR A 30 -18.18 17.08 13.03
C THR A 30 -19.24 18.07 13.51
N THR A 31 -20.45 17.98 12.99
CA THR A 31 -21.57 18.85 13.42
C THR A 31 -21.83 18.71 14.93
N GLN A 32 -21.84 17.48 15.44
CA GLN A 32 -22.05 17.21 16.86
C GLN A 32 -20.93 17.82 17.73
N ARG A 33 -19.67 17.67 17.32
CA ARG A 33 -18.52 18.26 18.03
C ARG A 33 -18.58 19.79 17.98
N ASP A 34 -18.95 20.39 16.85
CA ASP A 34 -19.03 21.84 16.71
C ASP A 34 -20.14 22.43 17.58
N LEU A 35 -21.28 21.74 17.68
CA LEU A 35 -22.36 22.12 18.61
C LEU A 35 -21.87 22.09 20.05
N ALA A 36 -21.23 21.00 20.48
CA ALA A 36 -20.68 20.87 21.83
C ALA A 36 -19.60 21.95 22.11
N ALA A 37 -18.75 22.27 21.12
CA ALA A 37 -17.76 23.33 21.24
C ALA A 37 -18.40 24.73 21.37
N ALA A 38 -19.49 24.98 20.67
CA ALA A 38 -20.26 26.24 20.80
C ALA A 38 -20.91 26.34 22.18
N ASP A 39 -21.40 25.23 22.73
CA ASP A 39 -21.95 25.19 24.09
C ASP A 39 -20.87 25.49 25.13
N VAL A 40 -19.72 24.84 25.06
CA VAL A 40 -18.61 25.14 25.99
C VAL A 40 -18.25 26.62 25.96
N ARG A 41 -18.12 27.24 24.78
CA ARG A 41 -17.83 28.68 24.64
C ARG A 41 -18.91 29.55 25.32
N ARG A 42 -20.20 29.25 25.10
CA ARG A 42 -21.31 29.97 25.69
C ARG A 42 -21.33 29.84 27.22
N TYR A 43 -21.19 28.60 27.68
CA TYR A 43 -21.20 28.33 29.14
C TYR A 43 -19.96 28.86 29.86
N SER A 44 -18.80 28.93 29.22
CA SER A 44 -17.62 29.58 29.77
C SER A 44 -17.83 31.08 30.00
N GLN A 45 -18.51 31.77 29.09
CA GLN A 45 -18.88 33.19 29.27
C GLN A 45 -19.87 33.39 30.41
N LEU A 46 -20.89 32.52 30.53
CA LEU A 46 -21.83 32.55 31.64
C LEU A 46 -21.17 32.30 32.98
N LYS A 47 -20.18 31.39 33.03
CA LYS A 47 -19.38 31.15 34.25
C LYS A 47 -18.55 32.37 34.63
N ALA A 48 -17.94 33.02 33.64
CA ALA A 48 -17.16 34.26 33.93
C ALA A 48 -18.01 35.38 34.55
N GLN A 49 -19.32 35.35 34.29
CA GLN A 49 -20.32 36.27 34.85
C GLN A 49 -20.98 35.71 36.14
N ASN A 50 -20.53 34.56 36.65
CA ASN A 50 -21.09 33.87 37.83
C ASN A 50 -22.56 33.42 37.68
N PHE A 51 -23.08 33.24 36.44
CA PHE A 51 -24.46 32.77 36.20
C PHE A 51 -24.60 31.25 36.28
N ILE A 52 -23.49 30.48 36.26
CA ILE A 52 -23.54 29.04 36.37
C ILE A 52 -22.43 28.52 37.33
N SER A 53 -22.61 27.27 37.77
CA SER A 53 -21.62 26.56 38.58
C SER A 53 -20.43 26.04 37.76
N GLY A 54 -19.29 25.76 38.42
CA GLY A 54 -18.17 25.06 37.79
C GLY A 54 -18.54 23.68 37.24
N ALA A 55 -19.36 22.93 38.00
CA ALA A 55 -19.78 21.59 37.62
C ALA A 55 -20.61 21.58 36.31
N GLU A 56 -21.39 22.63 36.03
CA GLU A 56 -22.11 22.70 34.74
C GLU A 56 -21.17 22.91 33.55
N LEU A 57 -20.15 23.76 33.69
CA LEU A 57 -19.12 23.93 32.66
C LEU A 57 -18.36 22.62 32.42
N GLU A 58 -17.90 21.96 33.48
CA GLU A 58 -17.21 20.65 33.39
C GLU A 58 -18.04 19.60 32.67
N ARG A 59 -19.37 19.59 32.88
CA ARG A 59 -20.25 18.69 32.15
C ARG A 59 -20.25 18.98 30.65
N ARG A 60 -20.25 20.27 30.23
CA ARG A 60 -20.17 20.65 28.82
C ARG A 60 -18.83 20.31 28.20
N GLU A 61 -17.73 20.50 28.95
CA GLU A 61 -16.38 20.10 28.52
C GLU A 61 -16.28 18.58 28.34
N ALA A 62 -16.85 17.80 29.26
CA ALA A 62 -16.90 16.34 29.11
C ALA A 62 -17.71 15.91 27.85
N THR A 63 -18.83 16.63 27.58
CA THR A 63 -19.62 16.39 26.35
C THR A 63 -18.80 16.69 25.08
N LEU A 64 -18.08 17.82 25.07
CA LEU A 64 -17.19 18.15 23.96
C LEU A 64 -16.10 17.09 23.75
N LYS A 65 -15.46 16.66 24.85
CA LYS A 65 -14.45 15.61 24.80
C LYS A 65 -14.99 14.29 24.22
N SER A 66 -16.21 13.91 24.61
CA SER A 66 -16.89 12.73 24.07
C SER A 66 -17.19 12.90 22.58
N ALA A 67 -17.73 14.05 22.17
CA ALA A 67 -18.01 14.33 20.76
C ALA A 67 -16.73 14.36 19.90
N GLN A 68 -15.62 14.87 20.45
CA GLN A 68 -14.32 14.84 19.78
C GLN A 68 -13.85 13.39 19.58
N ALA A 69 -13.95 12.53 20.58
CA ALA A 69 -13.57 11.12 20.46
C ALA A 69 -14.40 10.39 19.40
N THR A 70 -15.70 10.70 19.32
CA THR A 70 -16.61 10.16 18.28
C THR A 70 -16.17 10.61 16.87
N LEU A 71 -15.79 11.89 16.73
CA LEU A 71 -15.26 12.41 15.46
C LEU A 71 -13.97 11.73 15.05
N ASP A 72 -13.05 11.52 15.99
CA ASP A 72 -11.76 10.87 15.72
C ASP A 72 -11.96 9.40 15.32
N GLN A 73 -12.91 8.70 15.96
CA GLN A 73 -13.32 7.35 15.55
C GLN A 73 -13.89 7.34 14.13
N ALA A 74 -14.79 8.28 13.78
CA ALA A 74 -15.36 8.36 12.44
C ALA A 74 -14.29 8.65 11.38
N LYS A 75 -13.31 9.50 11.68
CA LYS A 75 -12.16 9.76 10.78
C LYS A 75 -11.29 8.54 10.57
N ALA A 76 -11.02 7.76 11.62
CA ALA A 76 -10.27 6.51 11.51
C ALA A 76 -11.01 5.49 10.62
N GLN A 77 -12.35 5.40 10.77
CA GLN A 77 -13.18 4.54 9.92
C GLN A 77 -13.14 4.99 8.45
N LEU A 78 -13.23 6.30 8.18
CA LEU A 78 -13.12 6.83 6.82
C LEU A 78 -11.73 6.51 6.22
N ALA A 79 -10.65 6.69 6.97
CA ALA A 79 -9.30 6.37 6.51
C ALA A 79 -9.19 4.89 6.11
N SER A 80 -9.76 3.97 6.90
CA SER A 80 -9.80 2.54 6.59
C SER A 80 -10.56 2.26 5.29
N GLN A 81 -11.75 2.85 5.09
CA GLN A 81 -12.54 2.65 3.86
C GLN A 81 -11.86 3.26 2.63
N SER A 82 -11.26 4.45 2.77
CA SER A 82 -10.53 5.09 1.67
C SER A 82 -9.28 4.29 1.26
N ASN A 83 -8.59 3.65 2.21
CA ASN A 83 -7.48 2.76 1.88
C ASN A 83 -7.96 1.54 1.08
N GLN A 84 -9.10 0.92 1.45
CA GLN A 84 -9.68 -0.18 0.69
C GLN A 84 -10.06 0.24 -0.74
N GLU A 85 -10.61 1.44 -0.91
CA GLU A 85 -10.89 2.01 -2.25
C GLU A 85 -9.59 2.19 -3.05
N SER A 86 -8.51 2.67 -2.44
CA SER A 86 -7.23 2.88 -3.12
C SER A 86 -6.60 1.57 -3.59
N TYR A 87 -6.76 0.48 -2.83
CA TYR A 87 -6.26 -0.86 -3.19
C TYR A 87 -7.01 -1.50 -4.36
N ALA A 88 -8.13 -0.93 -4.80
CA ALA A 88 -8.77 -1.34 -6.03
C ALA A 88 -7.99 -0.93 -7.30
N GLN A 89 -6.91 -0.18 -7.17
CA GLN A 89 -6.00 0.17 -8.26
C GLN A 89 -4.67 -0.55 -8.06
N LEU A 90 -4.30 -1.40 -9.02
CA LEU A 90 -2.99 -2.04 -9.05
C LEU A 90 -2.02 -1.13 -9.78
N LEU A 91 -1.04 -0.60 -9.07
CA LEU A 91 0.02 0.25 -9.60
C LEU A 91 1.32 -0.56 -9.69
N ALA A 92 2.19 -0.21 -10.64
CA ALA A 92 3.54 -0.77 -10.70
C ALA A 92 4.38 -0.23 -9.54
N ASP A 93 4.91 -1.11 -8.70
CA ASP A 93 5.79 -0.72 -7.57
C ASP A 93 7.17 -0.27 -8.06
N VAL A 94 7.62 -0.84 -9.19
CA VAL A 94 8.96 -0.65 -9.75
C VAL A 94 8.89 -0.43 -11.25
N PRO A 95 9.85 0.31 -11.84
CA PRO A 95 9.98 0.38 -13.29
C PRO A 95 10.46 -0.95 -13.85
N GLY A 96 9.99 -1.31 -15.06
CA GLY A 96 10.39 -2.56 -15.68
C GLY A 96 9.57 -2.89 -16.92
N VAL A 97 9.64 -4.14 -17.35
CA VAL A 97 8.90 -4.67 -18.50
C VAL A 97 7.90 -5.71 -18.03
N VAL A 98 6.65 -5.60 -18.48
CA VAL A 98 5.64 -6.64 -18.23
C VAL A 98 6.03 -7.91 -18.95
N THR A 99 6.18 -9.00 -18.21
CA THR A 99 6.57 -10.33 -18.76
C THR A 99 5.42 -11.33 -18.77
N GLY A 100 4.34 -11.03 -18.06
CA GLY A 100 3.15 -11.87 -18.05
C GLY A 100 1.94 -11.15 -17.47
N ILE A 101 0.76 -11.54 -17.93
CA ILE A 101 -0.52 -11.12 -17.40
C ILE A 101 -1.25 -12.40 -16.98
N ASP A 102 -1.54 -12.54 -15.71
CA ASP A 102 -2.09 -13.77 -15.12
C ASP A 102 -3.61 -13.66 -14.85
N ALA A 103 -4.20 -12.48 -15.03
CA ALA A 103 -5.63 -12.25 -14.87
C ALA A 103 -6.21 -11.51 -16.06
N GLU A 104 -7.41 -11.91 -16.49
CA GLU A 104 -8.13 -11.32 -17.61
C GLU A 104 -9.18 -10.29 -17.14
N PRO A 105 -9.54 -9.30 -17.99
CA PRO A 105 -10.64 -8.39 -17.70
C PRO A 105 -11.95 -9.13 -17.44
N GLY A 106 -12.65 -8.79 -16.34
CA GLY A 106 -13.87 -9.46 -15.92
C GLY A 106 -13.66 -10.71 -15.06
N GLN A 107 -12.43 -11.13 -14.84
CA GLN A 107 -12.12 -12.26 -13.96
C GLN A 107 -12.23 -11.86 -12.48
N VAL A 108 -12.78 -12.76 -11.66
CA VAL A 108 -12.76 -12.62 -10.20
C VAL A 108 -11.41 -13.08 -9.68
N VAL A 109 -10.72 -12.23 -8.94
CA VAL A 109 -9.43 -12.52 -8.32
C VAL A 109 -9.53 -12.52 -6.80
N SER A 110 -8.80 -13.42 -6.17
CA SER A 110 -8.70 -13.47 -4.70
C SER A 110 -7.50 -12.63 -4.22
N ALA A 111 -7.53 -12.23 -2.94
CA ALA A 111 -6.37 -11.57 -2.33
C ALA A 111 -5.12 -12.47 -2.43
N GLY A 112 -4.02 -11.89 -2.90
CA GLY A 112 -2.76 -12.61 -3.12
C GLY A 112 -2.64 -13.30 -4.47
N SER A 113 -3.67 -13.29 -5.33
CA SER A 113 -3.56 -13.82 -6.69
C SER A 113 -2.66 -12.92 -7.55
N PRO A 114 -1.71 -13.49 -8.32
CA PRO A 114 -0.91 -12.71 -9.25
C PRO A 114 -1.79 -12.17 -10.36
N VAL A 115 -1.60 -10.92 -10.74
CA VAL A 115 -2.33 -10.25 -11.83
C VAL A 115 -1.37 -9.92 -12.98
N VAL A 116 -0.21 -9.34 -12.66
CA VAL A 116 0.79 -8.92 -13.64
C VAL A 116 2.18 -9.27 -13.11
N ARG A 117 3.04 -9.78 -13.99
CA ARG A 117 4.46 -10.00 -13.69
C ARG A 117 5.30 -8.93 -14.36
N ILE A 118 6.17 -8.31 -13.56
CA ILE A 118 7.09 -7.27 -14.04
C ILE A 118 8.52 -7.75 -13.83
N ALA A 119 9.30 -7.78 -14.92
CA ALA A 119 10.74 -7.91 -14.83
C ALA A 119 11.34 -6.52 -14.59
N GLN A 120 11.93 -6.34 -13.43
CA GLN A 120 12.60 -5.10 -13.07
C GLN A 120 13.86 -4.91 -13.92
N ASP A 121 14.13 -3.69 -14.36
CA ASP A 121 15.39 -3.34 -15.01
C ASP A 121 16.51 -3.32 -13.98
N GLY A 122 17.57 -4.09 -14.26
CA GLY A 122 18.68 -4.21 -13.33
C GLY A 122 19.65 -5.33 -13.70
N PRO A 123 20.61 -5.64 -12.80
CA PRO A 123 21.52 -6.76 -12.97
C PRO A 123 20.73 -8.05 -13.19
N ARG A 124 21.16 -8.84 -14.16
CA ARG A 124 20.54 -10.12 -14.50
C ARG A 124 21.44 -11.26 -14.10
N ASP A 125 20.87 -12.28 -13.50
CA ASP A 125 21.59 -13.51 -13.23
C ASP A 125 21.46 -14.45 -14.43
N VAL A 126 22.58 -15.06 -14.78
CA VAL A 126 22.64 -16.15 -15.76
C VAL A 126 22.84 -17.43 -14.99
N VAL A 127 21.85 -18.33 -15.06
CA VAL A 127 21.92 -19.66 -14.46
C VAL A 127 22.37 -20.66 -15.51
N PHE A 128 23.39 -21.47 -15.17
CA PHE A 128 23.87 -22.52 -16.03
C PHE A 128 24.24 -23.76 -15.22
N VAL A 129 24.12 -24.91 -15.83
CA VAL A 129 24.45 -26.19 -15.22
C VAL A 129 25.91 -26.51 -15.50
N VAL A 130 26.62 -26.94 -14.47
CA VAL A 130 28.04 -27.34 -14.56
C VAL A 130 28.15 -28.82 -14.23
N PRO A 131 28.85 -29.62 -15.08
CA PRO A 131 29.17 -31.00 -14.75
C PRO A 131 29.97 -31.09 -13.44
N GLU A 132 29.71 -32.14 -12.65
CA GLU A 132 30.30 -32.31 -11.32
C GLU A 132 31.82 -32.33 -11.34
N ASP A 133 32.42 -32.93 -12.34
CA ASP A 133 33.88 -32.98 -12.55
C ASP A 133 34.53 -31.60 -12.72
N LYS A 134 33.76 -30.59 -13.17
CA LYS A 134 34.24 -29.22 -13.39
C LYS A 134 33.86 -28.25 -12.25
N ARG A 135 33.02 -28.68 -11.30
CA ARG A 135 32.57 -27.86 -10.19
C ARG A 135 33.74 -27.28 -9.37
N GLY A 136 34.80 -28.07 -9.14
CA GLY A 136 35.98 -27.66 -8.36
C GLY A 136 36.78 -26.49 -8.99
N ALA A 137 36.59 -26.22 -10.28
CA ALA A 137 37.26 -25.13 -10.98
C ALA A 137 36.48 -23.79 -10.91
N ILE A 138 35.25 -23.78 -10.40
CA ILE A 138 34.39 -22.59 -10.31
C ILE A 138 34.34 -22.09 -8.88
N ARG A 139 34.59 -20.81 -8.69
CA ARG A 139 34.61 -20.16 -7.37
C ARG A 139 33.75 -18.92 -7.41
N VAL A 140 33.04 -18.65 -6.29
CA VAL A 140 32.34 -17.39 -6.08
C VAL A 140 33.33 -16.24 -6.22
N GLY A 141 32.94 -15.19 -6.93
CA GLY A 141 33.80 -14.05 -7.25
C GLY A 141 34.60 -14.18 -8.54
N GLN A 142 34.63 -15.34 -9.18
CA GLN A 142 35.35 -15.55 -10.44
C GLN A 142 34.68 -14.75 -11.58
N LYS A 143 35.53 -14.04 -12.35
CA LYS A 143 35.05 -13.34 -13.57
C LYS A 143 34.80 -14.35 -14.67
N VAL A 144 33.67 -14.18 -15.36
CA VAL A 144 33.24 -15.03 -16.47
C VAL A 144 32.79 -14.17 -17.66
N ASN A 145 32.99 -14.68 -18.86
CA ASN A 145 32.46 -14.04 -20.05
C ASN A 145 31.22 -14.78 -20.50
N VAL A 146 30.10 -14.09 -20.53
CA VAL A 146 28.83 -14.61 -21.00
C VAL A 146 28.63 -14.18 -22.45
N ARG A 147 28.46 -15.12 -23.34
CA ARG A 147 28.14 -14.86 -24.74
C ARG A 147 26.69 -15.21 -25.01
N PRO A 148 25.82 -14.22 -25.22
CA PRO A 148 24.44 -14.47 -25.59
C PRO A 148 24.38 -15.24 -26.91
N TRP A 149 23.39 -16.12 -27.04
CA TRP A 149 23.18 -16.90 -28.25
C TRP A 149 22.64 -16.07 -29.41
N SER A 150 22.00 -14.93 -29.13
CA SER A 150 21.43 -14.03 -30.15
C SER A 150 22.54 -13.35 -30.96
N ALA A 151 22.42 -13.42 -32.27
CA ALA A 151 23.34 -12.78 -33.21
C ALA A 151 23.38 -11.25 -32.98
N GLY A 152 24.59 -10.70 -32.86
CA GLY A 152 24.82 -9.26 -32.73
C GLY A 152 24.99 -8.72 -31.31
N MET A 153 24.79 -9.51 -30.26
CA MET A 153 25.12 -9.07 -28.91
C MET A 153 26.60 -9.23 -28.57
N GLN A 154 27.19 -8.19 -27.99
CA GLN A 154 28.57 -8.21 -27.47
C GLN A 154 28.70 -9.17 -26.29
N PRO A 155 29.86 -9.83 -26.09
CA PRO A 155 30.09 -10.60 -24.88
C PRO A 155 29.96 -9.73 -23.64
N LEU A 156 29.25 -10.24 -22.64
CA LEU A 156 29.04 -9.56 -21.36
C LEU A 156 30.02 -10.14 -20.34
N GLN A 157 30.59 -9.26 -19.53
CA GLN A 157 31.38 -9.67 -18.37
C GLN A 157 30.47 -9.85 -17.18
N GLY A 158 30.57 -11.01 -16.54
CA GLY A 158 29.87 -11.34 -15.32
C GLY A 158 30.80 -11.81 -14.22
N GLN A 159 30.26 -12.04 -13.06
CA GLN A 159 30.97 -12.61 -11.92
C GLN A 159 30.10 -13.72 -11.31
N VAL A 160 30.73 -14.83 -10.95
CA VAL A 160 30.03 -15.93 -10.27
C VAL A 160 29.54 -15.43 -8.91
N ARG A 161 28.22 -15.36 -8.74
CA ARG A 161 27.60 -14.93 -7.50
C ARG A 161 27.44 -16.08 -6.51
N GLU A 162 27.04 -17.22 -7.01
CA GLU A 162 26.73 -18.39 -6.18
C GLU A 162 27.03 -19.67 -6.94
N VAL A 163 27.44 -20.71 -6.21
CA VAL A 163 27.60 -22.07 -6.70
C VAL A 163 26.74 -22.97 -5.82
N ALA A 164 25.70 -23.59 -6.39
CA ALA A 164 24.81 -24.48 -5.65
C ALA A 164 25.59 -25.65 -5.03
N ALA A 165 25.25 -25.98 -3.80
CA ALA A 165 25.90 -27.07 -3.05
C ALA A 165 25.47 -28.47 -3.53
N SER A 166 24.26 -28.57 -4.09
CA SER A 166 23.71 -29.81 -4.65
C SER A 166 23.28 -29.62 -6.12
N ALA A 167 23.29 -30.67 -6.89
CA ALA A 167 22.66 -30.67 -8.21
C ALA A 167 21.14 -30.52 -8.02
N ASP A 168 20.52 -29.65 -8.82
CA ASP A 168 19.08 -29.58 -8.95
C ASP A 168 18.64 -30.85 -9.71
N PRO A 169 17.66 -31.63 -9.22
CA PRO A 169 17.24 -32.87 -9.84
C PRO A 169 16.59 -32.68 -11.21
#